data_7c5c6c8320cc37a563ae4cab74c58254
#
_entry.id   7c5c6c8320cc37a563ae4cab74c58254
#
_cell.length_a   1.000
_cell.length_b   1.000
_cell.length_c   1.000
_cell.angle_alpha   90.00
_cell.angle_beta   90.00
_cell.angle_gamma   90.00
#
_symmetry.space_group_name_H-M   'P 1'
#
loop_
_entity.id
_entity.type
_entity.pdbx_description
1 polymer ?
#
loop_
_entity_poly.entity_id
_entity_poly.type
_entity_poly.pdbx_seq_one_letter_code
_entity_poly.pdbx_strand_id
1 'polypeptide(L)'
;MTARVWLPLAIMVALAGCRDATGPLDAHGVGGLQLEVLADSSLAPHILQQSPTAPPLEAYQVSFWAYKQGPASTVMVNYQDGERFLGFHIPRNSLQDFAGSDSLQKGDSILITLTIDPVSFLVDVQPSGLLFSRNLPATLVFCYENANPDLNGDGVVDSTDQALQQQLAIWSETGQTSGWFKLPPKDQTSQQCVAAPVFHFSQYAIAW
;
A
#
# COMPACT_ATOMS: atom_id res chain seq x y z
N MET A 1 -68.36 25.55 -43.72
CA MET A 1 -68.17 24.07 -43.58
C MET A 1 -66.83 23.73 -44.10
N THR A 2 -65.82 23.64 -43.23
CA THR A 2 -64.39 23.40 -43.58
C THR A 2 -63.98 22.10 -42.99
N ALA A 3 -63.71 21.10 -43.84
CA ALA A 3 -63.26 19.79 -43.48
C ALA A 3 -61.74 19.84 -43.17
N ARG A 4 -61.39 19.42 -41.96
CA ARG A 4 -59.97 19.21 -41.55
C ARG A 4 -59.55 17.80 -41.87
N VAL A 5 -58.54 17.65 -42.74
CA VAL A 5 -57.88 16.42 -43.04
C VAL A 5 -56.77 16.19 -42.01
N TRP A 6 -56.80 15.07 -41.32
CA TRP A 6 -55.75 14.63 -40.43
C TRP A 6 -54.78 13.70 -41.18
N LEU A 7 -53.50 14.09 -41.18
CA LEU A 7 -52.42 13.28 -41.70
C LEU A 7 -51.78 12.51 -40.53
N PRO A 8 -51.56 11.20 -40.60
CA PRO A 8 -50.84 10.47 -39.55
C PRO A 8 -49.34 10.65 -39.75
N LEU A 9 -48.67 11.06 -38.68
CA LEU A 9 -47.23 11.18 -38.58
C LEU A 9 -46.62 9.79 -38.29
N ALA A 10 -45.90 9.24 -39.25
CA ALA A 10 -45.17 8.00 -39.07
C ALA A 10 -43.88 8.28 -38.31
N ILE A 11 -43.72 7.73 -37.09
CA ILE A 11 -42.52 7.79 -36.30
C ILE A 11 -41.58 6.65 -36.74
N MET A 12 -40.50 6.99 -37.45
CA MET A 12 -39.41 6.05 -37.68
C MET A 12 -38.52 5.97 -36.42
N VAL A 13 -38.55 4.84 -35.78
CA VAL A 13 -37.59 4.51 -34.72
C VAL A 13 -36.30 4.02 -35.40
N ALA A 14 -35.27 4.85 -35.37
CA ALA A 14 -33.91 4.46 -35.76
C ALA A 14 -33.28 3.70 -34.61
N LEU A 15 -33.08 2.37 -34.77
CA LEU A 15 -32.26 1.54 -33.91
C LEU A 15 -30.79 1.90 -34.14
N ALA A 16 -30.24 2.72 -33.26
CA ALA A 16 -28.81 2.93 -33.19
C ALA A 16 -28.15 1.70 -32.58
N GLY A 17 -27.54 0.85 -33.42
CA GLY A 17 -26.73 -0.26 -32.98
C GLY A 17 -25.49 0.25 -32.26
N CYS A 18 -25.33 -0.16 -30.98
CA CYS A 18 -24.05 -0.05 -30.30
C CYS A 18 -23.03 -0.93 -31.02
N ARG A 19 -22.06 -0.31 -31.65
CA ARG A 19 -20.85 -0.98 -32.10
C ARG A 19 -19.93 -1.11 -30.90
N ASP A 20 -19.66 -2.34 -30.47
CA ASP A 20 -18.57 -2.66 -29.59
C ASP A 20 -17.25 -2.23 -30.25
N ALA A 21 -16.66 -1.17 -29.70
CA ALA A 21 -15.32 -0.76 -30.07
C ALA A 21 -14.30 -1.57 -29.24
N THR A 22 -14.12 -2.84 -29.59
CA THR A 22 -12.94 -3.61 -29.20
C THR A 22 -11.84 -3.36 -30.22
N GLY A 23 -11.24 -2.16 -30.16
CA GLY A 23 -9.97 -1.89 -30.84
C GLY A 23 -8.84 -2.02 -29.83
N PRO A 24 -7.70 -2.63 -30.20
CA PRO A 24 -6.52 -2.61 -29.32
C PRO A 24 -6.08 -1.16 -29.13
N LEU A 25 -5.96 -0.73 -27.89
CA LEU A 25 -5.37 0.56 -27.54
C LEU A 25 -3.88 0.50 -27.89
N ASP A 26 -3.50 1.21 -28.93
CA ASP A 26 -2.10 1.42 -29.28
C ASP A 26 -1.40 2.14 -28.11
N ALA A 27 -0.54 1.39 -27.44
CA ALA A 27 0.33 1.88 -26.39
C ALA A 27 1.47 2.67 -27.03
N HIS A 28 1.27 3.98 -27.23
CA HIS A 28 2.38 4.89 -27.52
C HIS A 28 2.42 6.00 -26.45
N GLY A 29 3.37 5.81 -25.55
CA GLY A 29 4.11 6.87 -24.90
C GLY A 29 3.43 7.55 -23.71
N VAL A 30 3.71 7.06 -22.53
CA VAL A 30 4.29 7.83 -21.40
C VAL A 30 4.89 6.79 -20.47
N GLY A 31 6.18 6.92 -20.11
CA GLY A 31 6.85 6.05 -19.15
C GLY A 31 6.25 6.20 -17.76
N GLY A 32 5.11 5.58 -17.55
CA GLY A 32 4.55 5.34 -16.23
C GLY A 32 5.10 4.03 -15.74
N LEU A 33 5.67 4.03 -14.54
CA LEU A 33 5.90 2.81 -13.80
C LEU A 33 4.58 2.03 -13.81
N GLN A 34 4.51 0.96 -14.62
CA GLN A 34 3.48 -0.04 -14.48
C GLN A 34 3.67 -0.63 -13.08
N LEU A 35 2.82 -0.20 -12.15
CA LEU A 35 2.46 -1.06 -11.05
C LEU A 35 1.92 -2.32 -11.70
N GLU A 36 2.72 -3.38 -11.74
CA GLU A 36 2.17 -4.71 -12.00
C GLU A 36 1.17 -4.95 -10.87
N VAL A 37 -0.08 -4.61 -11.15
CA VAL A 37 -1.21 -5.15 -10.45
C VAL A 37 -1.17 -6.64 -10.81
N LEU A 38 -0.46 -7.43 -10.01
CA LEU A 38 -0.65 -8.86 -10.01
C LEU A 38 -2.07 -9.07 -9.50
N ALA A 39 -2.99 -9.02 -10.46
CA ALA A 39 -4.40 -9.19 -10.22
C ALA A 39 -4.69 -10.67 -9.93
N ASP A 40 -4.61 -11.02 -8.68
CA ASP A 40 -5.61 -11.88 -8.08
C ASP A 40 -6.00 -11.27 -6.72
N SER A 41 -6.81 -10.21 -6.78
CA SER A 41 -7.31 -9.47 -5.62
C SER A 41 -8.37 -10.24 -4.82
N SER A 42 -8.49 -11.54 -5.01
CA SER A 42 -9.44 -12.40 -4.30
C SER A 42 -8.85 -13.12 -3.09
N LEU A 43 -7.53 -13.13 -2.94
CA LEU A 43 -6.88 -13.78 -1.80
C LEU A 43 -6.12 -12.73 -0.98
N ALA A 44 -6.53 -12.56 0.28
CA ALA A 44 -5.71 -11.83 1.24
C ALA A 44 -4.33 -12.52 1.32
N PRO A 45 -3.22 -11.76 1.33
CA PRO A 45 -1.91 -12.36 1.44
C PRO A 45 -1.74 -13.04 2.80
N HIS A 46 -0.85 -14.03 2.87
CA HIS A 46 -0.48 -14.65 4.13
C HIS A 46 0.44 -13.71 4.91
N ILE A 47 -0.13 -12.99 5.88
CA ILE A 47 0.62 -12.04 6.71
C ILE A 47 1.55 -12.79 7.64
N LEU A 48 2.84 -12.42 7.61
CA LEU A 48 3.88 -12.99 8.45
C LEU A 48 3.57 -12.78 9.92
N GLN A 49 3.71 -13.84 10.72
CA GLN A 49 3.46 -13.80 12.16
C GLN A 49 4.77 -13.60 12.94
N GLN A 50 4.68 -12.92 14.07
CA GLN A 50 5.79 -12.89 15.02
C GLN A 50 5.96 -14.26 15.68
N SER A 51 7.20 -14.61 16.03
CA SER A 51 7.47 -15.81 16.83
C SER A 51 6.77 -15.71 18.18
N PRO A 52 6.17 -16.79 18.70
CA PRO A 52 5.62 -16.79 20.06
C PRO A 52 6.69 -16.51 21.14
N THR A 53 7.96 -16.65 20.79
CA THR A 53 9.11 -16.37 21.69
C THR A 53 9.77 -15.03 21.38
N ALA A 54 9.24 -14.24 20.44
CA ALA A 54 9.76 -12.92 20.14
C ALA A 54 9.72 -12.02 21.37
N PRO A 55 10.76 -11.23 21.61
CA PRO A 55 10.70 -10.20 22.64
C PRO A 55 9.53 -9.23 22.38
N PRO A 56 8.92 -8.65 23.39
CA PRO A 56 7.91 -7.61 23.17
C PRO A 56 8.54 -6.38 22.52
N LEU A 57 7.75 -5.63 21.74
CA LEU A 57 8.18 -4.35 21.20
C LEU A 57 8.32 -3.29 22.30
N GLU A 58 9.21 -2.34 22.10
CA GLU A 58 9.34 -1.16 22.99
C GLU A 58 8.04 -0.34 23.01
N ALA A 59 7.33 -0.27 21.87
CA ALA A 59 6.04 0.39 21.75
C ALA A 59 5.22 -0.24 20.60
N TYR A 60 3.92 -0.40 20.84
CA TYR A 60 2.95 -0.84 19.81
C TYR A 60 2.26 0.34 19.12
N GLN A 61 2.47 1.55 19.61
CA GLN A 61 2.02 2.77 18.98
C GLN A 61 3.07 3.86 19.15
N VAL A 62 3.44 4.49 18.05
CA VAL A 62 4.38 5.62 18.05
C VAL A 62 3.81 6.76 17.22
N SER A 63 4.01 8.00 17.67
CA SER A 63 3.55 9.18 16.95
C SER A 63 4.69 10.18 16.81
N PHE A 64 4.76 10.85 15.64
CA PHE A 64 5.76 11.88 15.37
C PHE A 64 5.22 12.92 14.39
N TRP A 65 5.83 14.10 14.41
CA TRP A 65 5.45 15.18 13.51
C TRP A 65 6.22 15.12 12.19
N ALA A 66 5.50 15.24 11.08
CA ALA A 66 6.05 15.48 9.77
C ALA A 66 5.59 16.85 9.23
N TYR A 67 6.40 17.47 8.39
CA TYR A 67 6.17 18.84 7.94
C TYR A 67 6.14 18.92 6.43
N LYS A 68 5.14 19.64 5.89
CA LYS A 68 5.08 19.98 4.46
C LYS A 68 6.27 20.87 4.10
N GLN A 69 7.07 20.43 3.13
CA GLN A 69 8.32 21.07 2.74
C GLN A 69 9.31 21.29 3.90
N GLY A 70 9.26 20.42 4.89
CA GLY A 70 10.12 20.43 6.07
C GLY A 70 11.31 19.48 5.99
N PRO A 71 12.00 19.27 7.13
CA PRO A 71 13.09 18.31 7.23
C PRO A 71 12.60 16.88 7.01
N ALA A 72 13.53 15.94 6.81
CA ALA A 72 13.23 14.52 6.85
C ALA A 72 12.82 14.11 8.26
N SER A 73 11.91 13.14 8.35
CA SER A 73 11.51 12.53 9.61
C SER A 73 11.80 11.02 9.54
N THR A 74 12.29 10.47 10.64
CA THR A 74 12.55 9.03 10.76
C THR A 74 12.08 8.57 12.11
N VAL A 75 11.36 7.45 12.13
CA VAL A 75 11.00 6.73 13.34
C VAL A 75 11.47 5.29 13.22
N MET A 76 11.91 4.71 14.32
CA MET A 76 12.24 3.30 14.44
C MET A 76 11.48 2.72 15.61
N VAL A 77 11.06 1.48 15.47
CA VAL A 77 10.49 0.67 16.54
C VAL A 77 11.35 -0.57 16.67
N ASN A 78 11.82 -0.84 17.88
CA ASN A 78 12.65 -1.98 18.19
C ASN A 78 11.91 -2.94 19.12
N TYR A 79 12.40 -4.14 19.18
CA TYR A 79 12.14 -5.05 20.28
C TYR A 79 12.89 -4.59 21.53
N GLN A 80 12.47 -5.05 22.71
CA GLN A 80 13.09 -4.69 23.98
C GLN A 80 14.54 -5.18 24.14
N ASP A 81 14.96 -6.12 23.32
CA ASP A 81 16.37 -6.59 23.23
C ASP A 81 17.23 -5.69 22.32
N GLY A 82 16.63 -4.69 21.68
CA GLY A 82 17.30 -3.74 20.80
C GLY A 82 17.27 -4.11 19.32
N GLU A 83 16.80 -5.31 18.95
CA GLU A 83 16.64 -5.69 17.56
C GLU A 83 15.54 -4.87 16.88
N ARG A 84 15.78 -4.52 15.61
CA ARG A 84 14.84 -3.68 14.86
C ARG A 84 13.62 -4.48 14.42
N PHE A 85 12.43 -3.92 14.67
CA PHE A 85 11.19 -4.40 14.09
C PHE A 85 10.80 -3.61 12.83
N LEU A 86 10.78 -2.28 12.93
CA LEU A 86 10.29 -1.41 11.88
C LEU A 86 11.09 -0.11 11.81
N GLY A 87 11.31 0.39 10.59
CA GLY A 87 11.79 1.74 10.33
C GLY A 87 10.90 2.44 9.31
N PHE A 88 10.51 3.67 9.61
CA PHE A 88 9.74 4.49 8.68
C PHE A 88 10.45 5.82 8.45
N HIS A 89 10.79 6.10 7.21
CA HIS A 89 11.53 7.29 6.81
C HIS A 89 10.76 8.12 5.80
N ILE A 90 10.54 9.39 6.12
CA ILE A 90 9.94 10.39 5.24
C ILE A 90 11.05 11.32 4.78
N PRO A 91 11.43 11.34 3.49
CA PRO A 91 12.43 12.23 2.98
C PRO A 91 12.01 13.70 3.10
N ARG A 92 12.97 14.59 3.10
CA ARG A 92 12.72 16.03 3.04
C ARG A 92 11.86 16.38 1.82
N ASN A 93 10.84 17.20 2.00
CA ASN A 93 9.92 17.67 0.95
C ASN A 93 9.08 16.53 0.31
N SER A 94 9.00 15.38 0.94
CA SER A 94 8.23 14.22 0.44
C SER A 94 6.73 14.40 0.62
N LEU A 95 6.31 15.01 1.74
CA LEU A 95 4.90 15.14 2.10
C LEU A 95 4.14 15.98 1.07
N GLN A 96 3.05 15.43 0.55
CA GLN A 96 2.13 16.09 -0.37
C GLN A 96 0.83 16.49 0.36
N ASP A 97 -0.29 16.25 -0.24
CA ASP A 97 -1.62 16.61 0.26
C ASP A 97 -2.41 15.36 0.61
N PHE A 98 -3.58 15.54 1.18
CA PHE A 98 -4.54 14.44 1.32
C PHE A 98 -5.26 14.17 0.00
N ALA A 99 -5.56 12.92 -0.27
CA ALA A 99 -6.36 12.55 -1.44
C ALA A 99 -7.75 13.20 -1.37
N GLY A 100 -8.04 14.09 -2.31
CA GLY A 100 -9.37 14.70 -2.46
C GLY A 100 -9.75 15.78 -1.44
N SER A 101 -8.80 16.35 -0.71
CA SER A 101 -9.06 17.41 0.27
C SER A 101 -8.12 18.62 0.15
N ASP A 102 -8.28 19.57 1.06
CA ASP A 102 -7.56 20.83 1.09
C ASP A 102 -6.03 20.62 1.08
N SER A 103 -5.36 21.44 0.29
CA SER A 103 -3.91 21.37 0.14
C SER A 103 -3.20 21.86 1.40
N LEU A 104 -2.27 21.04 1.88
CA LEU A 104 -1.34 21.44 2.92
C LEU A 104 -0.46 22.60 2.46
N GLN A 105 -0.28 23.58 3.31
CA GLN A 105 0.56 24.73 3.06
C GLN A 105 2.00 24.45 3.53
N LYS A 106 2.96 25.18 2.97
CA LYS A 106 4.35 25.12 3.41
C LYS A 106 4.45 25.41 4.92
N GLY A 107 5.05 24.49 5.65
CA GLY A 107 5.23 24.60 7.10
C GLY A 107 4.13 23.96 7.93
N ASP A 108 3.04 23.54 7.31
CA ASP A 108 2.03 22.75 8.01
C ASP A 108 2.63 21.47 8.54
N SER A 109 2.19 21.07 9.73
CA SER A 109 2.63 19.87 10.40
C SER A 109 1.47 18.87 10.53
N ILE A 110 1.79 17.60 10.37
CA ILE A 110 0.86 16.49 10.54
C ILE A 110 1.42 15.56 11.58
N LEU A 111 0.58 15.20 12.56
CA LEU A 111 0.90 14.13 13.50
C LEU A 111 0.66 12.80 12.80
N ILE A 112 1.72 12.03 12.63
CA ILE A 112 1.69 10.69 12.06
C ILE A 112 1.71 9.69 13.20
N THR A 113 0.82 8.70 13.14
CA THR A 113 0.74 7.63 14.13
C THR A 113 0.87 6.28 13.42
N LEU A 114 1.77 5.47 13.92
CA LEU A 114 1.92 4.07 13.54
C LEU A 114 1.36 3.21 14.66
N THR A 115 0.40 2.35 14.34
CA THR A 115 -0.15 1.34 15.26
C THR A 115 0.24 -0.05 14.76
N ILE A 116 0.96 -0.80 15.58
CA ILE A 116 1.55 -2.08 15.24
C ILE A 116 0.72 -3.20 15.83
N ASP A 117 0.43 -4.22 15.02
CA ASP A 117 -0.22 -5.43 15.49
C ASP A 117 0.74 -6.22 16.41
N PRO A 118 0.30 -6.67 17.60
CA PRO A 118 1.19 -7.34 18.54
C PRO A 118 1.56 -8.78 18.14
N VAL A 119 0.88 -9.35 17.14
CA VAL A 119 1.00 -10.77 16.78
C VAL A 119 1.61 -10.95 15.40
N SER A 120 1.41 -9.96 14.51
CA SER A 120 1.81 -10.05 13.11
C SER A 120 2.69 -8.88 12.67
N PHE A 121 3.36 -9.04 11.51
CA PHE A 121 4.11 -7.96 10.88
C PHE A 121 3.19 -7.05 10.09
N LEU A 122 2.29 -6.38 10.82
CA LEU A 122 1.31 -5.45 10.27
C LEU A 122 1.40 -4.11 11.00
N VAL A 123 1.32 -3.01 10.26
CA VAL A 123 1.28 -1.64 10.77
C VAL A 123 0.17 -0.86 10.08
N ASP A 124 -0.64 -0.16 10.85
CA ASP A 124 -1.57 0.87 10.38
C ASP A 124 -0.91 2.23 10.50
N VAL A 125 -0.93 3.02 9.43
CA VAL A 125 -0.28 4.34 9.36
C VAL A 125 -1.33 5.43 9.13
N GLN A 126 -1.48 6.29 10.11
CA GLN A 126 -2.48 7.37 10.13
C GLN A 126 -1.83 8.76 10.09
N PRO A 127 -2.54 9.76 9.53
CA PRO A 127 -3.90 9.74 8.98
C PRO A 127 -3.95 9.08 7.59
N SER A 128 -4.97 8.26 7.34
CA SER A 128 -5.16 7.62 6.03
C SER A 128 -5.34 8.65 4.92
N GLY A 129 -4.94 8.29 3.69
CA GLY A 129 -5.10 9.16 2.52
C GLY A 129 -4.06 10.27 2.38
N LEU A 130 -3.10 10.39 3.30
CA LEU A 130 -1.96 11.29 3.14
C LEU A 130 -1.04 10.76 2.04
N LEU A 131 -0.64 11.66 1.13
CA LEU A 131 0.14 11.31 -0.05
C LEU A 131 1.58 11.76 0.08
N PHE A 132 2.48 11.02 -0.59
CA PHE A 132 3.88 11.37 -0.75
C PHE A 132 4.23 11.68 -2.20
N SER A 133 5.29 12.44 -2.39
CA SER A 133 5.85 12.73 -3.72
C SER A 133 6.25 11.43 -4.42
N ARG A 134 5.81 11.25 -5.67
CA ARG A 134 6.20 10.08 -6.47
C ARG A 134 7.70 9.99 -6.72
N ASN A 135 8.39 11.15 -6.77
CA ASN A 135 9.84 11.21 -6.96
C ASN A 135 10.62 11.04 -5.66
N LEU A 136 9.97 11.25 -4.52
CA LEU A 136 10.55 11.16 -3.18
C LEU A 136 9.58 10.42 -2.24
N PRO A 137 9.26 9.14 -2.49
CA PRO A 137 8.36 8.39 -1.64
C PRO A 137 8.95 8.21 -0.23
N ALA A 138 8.09 8.03 0.75
CA ALA A 138 8.55 7.54 2.03
C ALA A 138 9.09 6.11 1.89
N THR A 139 9.81 5.64 2.88
CA THR A 139 10.37 4.28 2.88
C THR A 139 9.93 3.57 4.16
N LEU A 140 9.31 2.42 4.00
CA LEU A 140 9.00 1.50 5.08
C LEU A 140 9.99 0.33 5.02
N VAL A 141 10.52 -0.03 6.17
CA VAL A 141 11.41 -1.18 6.36
C VAL A 141 10.84 -2.03 7.48
N PHE A 142 10.69 -3.32 7.26
CA PHE A 142 10.45 -4.29 8.32
C PHE A 142 11.65 -5.23 8.41
N CYS A 143 12.06 -5.56 9.63
CA CYS A 143 13.05 -6.60 9.91
C CYS A 143 12.35 -7.75 10.60
N TYR A 144 12.50 -8.96 10.06
CA TYR A 144 11.72 -10.15 10.44
C TYR A 144 12.55 -11.26 11.10
N GLU A 145 13.64 -10.88 11.79
CA GLU A 145 14.47 -11.83 12.53
C GLU A 145 13.68 -12.59 13.61
N ASN A 146 12.74 -11.89 14.24
CA ASN A 146 11.85 -12.45 15.26
C ASN A 146 10.51 -12.96 14.68
N ALA A 147 10.48 -13.32 13.39
CA ALA A 147 9.30 -13.95 12.80
C ALA A 147 9.18 -15.43 13.20
N ASN A 148 7.95 -15.95 13.13
CA ASN A 148 7.75 -17.39 13.20
C ASN A 148 8.43 -18.06 11.99
N PRO A 149 9.41 -18.96 12.19
CA PRO A 149 10.11 -19.59 11.08
C PRO A 149 9.27 -20.65 10.33
N ASP A 150 8.22 -21.17 10.95
CA ASP A 150 7.23 -22.06 10.33
C ASP A 150 6.19 -21.19 9.60
N LEU A 151 6.46 -20.86 8.33
CA LEU A 151 5.65 -19.95 7.56
C LEU A 151 4.38 -20.63 7.04
N ASN A 152 4.47 -21.92 6.69
CA ASN A 152 3.34 -22.68 6.18
C ASN A 152 2.41 -23.22 7.29
N GLY A 153 2.87 -23.19 8.56
CA GLY A 153 2.08 -23.59 9.73
C GLY A 153 1.91 -25.12 9.89
N ASP A 154 2.79 -25.94 9.29
CA ASP A 154 2.72 -27.40 9.38
C ASP A 154 3.45 -27.97 10.62
N GLY A 155 4.11 -27.15 11.40
CA GLY A 155 4.84 -27.50 12.61
C GLY A 155 6.28 -27.96 12.37
N VAL A 156 6.78 -27.87 11.12
CA VAL A 156 8.13 -28.26 10.73
C VAL A 156 8.81 -27.12 10.00
N VAL A 157 9.97 -26.69 10.45
CA VAL A 157 10.75 -25.67 9.73
C VAL A 157 11.67 -26.33 8.72
N ASP A 158 11.37 -26.18 7.43
CA ASP A 158 12.07 -26.87 6.35
C ASP A 158 12.33 -26.01 5.09
N SER A 159 12.66 -26.67 3.99
CA SER A 159 12.92 -25.99 2.71
C SER A 159 11.68 -25.31 2.11
N THR A 160 10.48 -25.71 2.50
CA THR A 160 9.21 -25.09 2.05
C THR A 160 9.12 -23.68 2.67
N ASP A 161 9.41 -23.54 3.96
CA ASP A 161 9.44 -22.25 4.63
C ASP A 161 10.51 -21.33 4.05
N GLN A 162 11.68 -21.88 3.74
CA GLN A 162 12.74 -21.12 3.08
C GLN A 162 12.31 -20.60 1.70
N ALA A 163 11.55 -21.38 0.94
CA ALA A 163 11.00 -20.95 -0.34
C ALA A 163 9.93 -19.85 -0.17
N LEU A 164 9.12 -19.91 0.87
CA LEU A 164 8.15 -18.86 1.23
C LEU A 164 8.86 -17.59 1.71
N GLN A 165 9.90 -17.73 2.52
CA GLN A 165 10.71 -16.62 3.01
C GLN A 165 11.31 -15.78 1.86
N GLN A 166 11.69 -16.41 0.76
CA GLN A 166 12.20 -15.71 -0.43
C GLN A 166 11.12 -14.89 -1.16
N GLN A 167 9.83 -15.15 -0.90
CA GLN A 167 8.70 -14.44 -1.49
C GLN A 167 8.22 -13.27 -0.65
N LEU A 168 8.74 -13.14 0.59
CA LEU A 168 8.35 -12.07 1.50
C LEU A 168 8.54 -10.69 0.86
N ALA A 169 7.52 -9.89 0.96
CA ALA A 169 7.51 -8.51 0.50
C ALA A 169 6.59 -7.66 1.38
N ILE A 170 6.68 -6.34 1.24
CA ILE A 170 5.71 -5.44 1.84
C ILE A 170 4.49 -5.36 0.93
N TRP A 171 3.32 -5.55 1.52
CA TRP A 171 2.02 -5.40 0.90
C TRP A 171 1.31 -4.20 1.52
N SER A 172 0.52 -3.50 0.72
CA SER A 172 -0.32 -2.38 1.15
C SER A 172 -1.78 -2.70 0.93
N GLU A 173 -2.63 -2.37 1.90
CA GLU A 173 -4.07 -2.46 1.74
C GLU A 173 -4.61 -1.26 0.94
N THR A 174 -5.56 -1.52 0.04
CA THR A 174 -6.32 -0.46 -0.63
C THR A 174 -7.61 -0.22 0.13
N GLY A 175 -7.70 0.89 0.84
CA GLY A 175 -8.86 1.22 1.69
C GLY A 175 -10.23 1.30 1.00
N GLN A 176 -10.31 1.18 -0.33
CA GLN A 176 -11.56 1.27 -1.08
C GLN A 176 -12.12 -0.07 -1.57
N THR A 177 -11.33 -1.13 -1.61
CA THR A 177 -11.73 -2.43 -2.18
C THR A 177 -11.35 -3.64 -1.33
N SER A 178 -10.88 -3.42 -0.09
CA SER A 178 -10.41 -4.50 0.81
C SER A 178 -9.37 -5.44 0.16
N GLY A 179 -8.63 -4.93 -0.82
CA GLY A 179 -7.62 -5.67 -1.53
C GLY A 179 -6.21 -5.32 -1.07
N TRP A 180 -5.32 -6.29 -1.14
CA TRP A 180 -3.89 -6.09 -0.89
C TRP A 180 -3.12 -6.10 -2.20
N PHE A 181 -2.09 -5.28 -2.30
CA PHE A 181 -1.18 -5.31 -3.44
C PHE A 181 0.27 -5.28 -2.97
N LYS A 182 1.10 -6.03 -3.67
CA LYS A 182 2.52 -6.16 -3.40
C LYS A 182 3.25 -4.90 -3.84
N LEU A 183 4.02 -4.30 -2.94
CA LEU A 183 4.87 -3.15 -3.27
C LEU A 183 6.16 -3.60 -3.96
N PRO A 184 6.70 -2.78 -4.88
CA PRO A 184 8.00 -3.06 -5.47
C PRO A 184 9.06 -3.05 -4.36
N PRO A 185 9.97 -4.02 -4.35
CA PRO A 185 11.05 -4.03 -3.37
C PRO A 185 11.99 -2.84 -3.60
N LYS A 186 12.47 -2.25 -2.52
CA LYS A 186 13.61 -1.34 -2.53
C LYS A 186 14.86 -2.14 -2.21
N ASP A 187 16.00 -1.73 -2.76
CA ASP A 187 17.28 -2.38 -2.48
C ASP A 187 17.44 -2.64 -0.97
N GLN A 188 17.66 -3.89 -0.62
CA GLN A 188 17.83 -4.31 0.76
C GLN A 188 19.31 -4.30 1.11
N THR A 189 19.61 -3.63 2.19
CA THR A 189 21.00 -3.47 2.65
C THR A 189 21.36 -4.38 3.82
N SER A 190 20.38 -5.07 4.39
CA SER A 190 20.59 -5.92 5.57
C SER A 190 19.92 -7.28 5.41
N GLN A 191 20.46 -8.26 6.10
CA GLN A 191 19.86 -9.58 6.21
C GLN A 191 18.53 -9.49 6.96
N GLN A 192 17.54 -10.29 6.56
CA GLN A 192 16.24 -10.42 7.22
C GLN A 192 15.42 -9.13 7.34
N CYS A 193 15.58 -8.18 6.41
CA CYS A 193 14.73 -7.02 6.31
C CYS A 193 14.16 -6.89 4.89
N VAL A 194 12.94 -6.44 4.77
CA VAL A 194 12.29 -6.03 3.51
C VAL A 194 12.00 -4.54 3.54
N ALA A 195 12.21 -3.87 2.43
CA ALA A 195 11.95 -2.44 2.29
C ALA A 195 11.12 -2.14 1.05
N ALA A 196 10.23 -1.16 1.15
CA ALA A 196 9.44 -0.70 0.01
C ALA A 196 9.22 0.81 0.03
N PRO A 197 9.02 1.44 -1.14
CA PRO A 197 8.55 2.81 -1.22
C PRO A 197 7.07 2.89 -0.85
N VAL A 198 6.71 3.92 -0.07
CA VAL A 198 5.36 4.21 0.37
C VAL A 198 4.90 5.52 -0.26
N PHE A 199 3.78 5.51 -0.97
CA PHE A 199 3.24 6.66 -1.70
C PHE A 199 2.02 7.29 -1.04
N HIS A 200 1.37 6.59 -0.14
CA HIS A 200 0.22 7.05 0.65
C HIS A 200 0.20 6.34 2.00
N PHE A 201 -0.63 6.80 2.91
CA PHE A 201 -0.85 6.10 4.17
C PHE A 201 -2.01 5.12 4.08
N SER A 202 -1.78 3.94 4.64
CA SER A 202 -2.66 2.79 4.66
C SER A 202 -2.19 1.78 5.70
N GLN A 203 -2.73 0.57 5.65
CA GLN A 203 -2.14 -0.59 6.32
C GLN A 203 -1.06 -1.21 5.45
N TYR A 204 0.00 -1.68 6.09
CA TYR A 204 1.13 -2.34 5.47
C TYR A 204 1.49 -3.61 6.25
N ALA A 205 1.82 -4.67 5.54
CA ALA A 205 2.24 -5.92 6.15
C ALA A 205 3.39 -6.57 5.39
N ILE A 206 4.20 -7.38 6.07
CA ILE A 206 5.00 -8.39 5.38
C ILE A 206 4.11 -9.59 5.10
N ALA A 207 4.15 -10.06 3.85
CA ALA A 207 3.36 -11.21 3.43
C ALA A 207 3.97 -11.90 2.19
N TRP A 208 3.45 -13.09 1.85
CA TRP A 208 3.77 -13.87 0.66
C TRP A 208 2.52 -14.35 -0.05
#